data_0249d8178844049b5bd7b8dd595ffe1f
#
_entry.id   0249d8178844049b5bd7b8dd595ffe1f
#
_cell.length_a   1.000
_cell.length_b   1.000
_cell.length_c   1.000
_cell.angle_alpha   90.00
_cell.angle_beta   90.00
_cell.angle_gamma   90.00
#
_symmetry.space_group_name_H-M   'P 1'
#
loop_
_entity.id
_entity.type
_entity.pdbx_description
1 polymer ?
#
loop_
_entity_poly.entity_id
_entity_poly.type
_entity_poly.pdbx_seq_one_letter_code
_entity_poly.pdbx_strand_id
1 'polypeptide(L)'
;MSRDYKSRGAPRLLYFKRRKEMLLYIVRHGDPIYETDSLTERGMAQAQAVAKRMAASGINKVYSSPMGRARMTAEPTCRLLGLECNIEDWAHEIMDERLTPFPDGKLKSVTVVQNTYYRENGNVDLPYERSHECQGFNTSGLRAAADRIERDGNDFLERLGYKKEGGVYRIIRPNEDRVALFCHAAMGRAWISSLLHIPLHIMWASFAYTHTGVTVIEFANNENGVTAPRCRCFSDTSHLFAAGLDLIHDNDVEI
;
A
#
# COMPACT_ATOMS: atom_id res chain seq x y z
N MET A 1 51.87 -22.08 37.20
CA MET A 1 50.39 -21.83 37.24
C MET A 1 49.92 -21.58 35.83
N SER A 2 49.52 -22.63 35.12
CA SER A 2 48.93 -22.53 33.78
C SER A 2 47.41 -22.39 33.94
N ARG A 3 46.81 -21.32 33.40
CA ARG A 3 45.39 -21.15 33.33
C ARG A 3 44.88 -21.77 32.04
N ASP A 4 44.15 -22.85 32.16
CA ASP A 4 43.41 -23.49 31.07
C ASP A 4 42.31 -22.54 30.57
N TYR A 5 42.47 -22.11 29.33
CA TYR A 5 41.45 -21.37 28.59
C TYR A 5 40.48 -22.40 27.99
N LYS A 6 39.41 -22.74 28.72
CA LYS A 6 38.31 -23.55 28.17
C LYS A 6 37.66 -22.81 26.99
N SER A 7 37.75 -23.41 25.84
CA SER A 7 37.10 -23.00 24.60
C SER A 7 35.58 -22.79 24.85
N ARG A 8 35.16 -21.55 24.83
CA ARG A 8 33.71 -21.23 24.76
C ARG A 8 33.21 -21.64 23.38
N GLY A 9 32.28 -22.58 23.35
CA GLY A 9 31.68 -23.08 22.12
C GLY A 9 31.16 -21.94 21.24
N ALA A 10 31.35 -22.09 19.93
CA ALA A 10 30.86 -21.13 18.93
C ALA A 10 29.37 -20.85 19.16
N PRO A 11 28.90 -19.60 19.01
CA PRO A 11 27.48 -19.28 19.15
C PRO A 11 26.69 -20.14 18.15
N ARG A 12 25.73 -20.90 18.66
CA ARG A 12 24.75 -21.60 17.83
C ARG A 12 24.14 -20.53 16.92
N LEU A 13 24.46 -20.55 15.63
CA LEU A 13 23.70 -19.83 14.61
C LEU A 13 22.25 -20.30 14.76
N LEU A 14 21.43 -19.43 15.35
CA LEU A 14 19.98 -19.60 15.30
C LEU A 14 19.60 -19.49 13.82
N TYR A 15 19.44 -20.66 13.18
CA TYR A 15 18.78 -20.74 11.90
C TYR A 15 17.37 -20.22 12.11
N PHE A 16 17.13 -18.94 11.82
CA PHE A 16 15.78 -18.42 11.69
C PHE A 16 15.12 -19.19 10.56
N LYS A 17 14.22 -20.11 10.94
CA LYS A 17 13.39 -20.85 10.00
C LYS A 17 12.73 -19.78 9.11
N ARG A 18 13.08 -19.74 7.83
CA ARG A 18 12.51 -18.77 6.88
C ARG A 18 10.99 -18.86 7.02
N ARG A 19 10.37 -17.77 7.44
CA ARG A 19 8.90 -17.77 7.56
C ARG A 19 8.34 -17.95 6.16
N LYS A 20 7.41 -18.89 6.04
CA LYS A 20 6.65 -19.04 4.82
C LYS A 20 5.56 -17.99 4.85
N GLU A 21 5.61 -17.04 3.94
CA GLU A 21 4.67 -15.92 3.88
C GLU A 21 4.41 -15.49 2.44
N MET A 22 3.19 -15.07 2.15
CA MET A 22 2.91 -14.25 0.98
C MET A 22 3.25 -12.80 1.32
N LEU A 23 3.89 -12.10 0.37
CA LEU A 23 4.15 -10.67 0.46
C LEU A 23 3.38 -9.92 -0.63
N LEU A 24 2.56 -8.97 -0.21
CA LEU A 24 1.82 -8.06 -1.06
C LEU A 24 2.55 -6.71 -1.10
N TYR A 25 2.97 -6.31 -2.29
CA TYR A 25 3.62 -5.03 -2.58
C TYR A 25 2.58 -4.09 -3.20
N ILE A 26 2.14 -3.10 -2.46
CA ILE A 26 1.22 -2.06 -2.93
C ILE A 26 2.07 -0.87 -3.37
N VAL A 27 2.02 -0.53 -4.66
CA VAL A 27 2.90 0.46 -5.30
C VAL A 27 2.06 1.60 -5.86
N ARG A 28 2.30 2.83 -5.42
CA ARG A 28 1.68 4.00 -6.03
C ARG A 28 2.29 4.25 -7.41
N HIS A 29 1.48 4.72 -8.37
CA HIS A 29 1.98 5.15 -9.69
C HIS A 29 3.10 6.19 -9.59
N GLY A 30 3.92 6.33 -10.62
CA GLY A 30 4.93 7.37 -10.78
C GLY A 30 4.33 8.76 -10.95
N ASP A 31 5.18 9.78 -11.02
CA ASP A 31 4.78 11.17 -11.20
C ASP A 31 3.89 11.34 -12.43
N PRO A 32 2.62 11.84 -12.28
CA PRO A 32 1.61 11.76 -13.33
C PRO A 32 1.47 13.04 -14.16
N ILE A 33 0.96 12.88 -15.38
CA ILE A 33 0.24 13.88 -16.15
C ILE A 33 -1.24 13.51 -16.08
N TYR A 34 -2.01 14.21 -15.27
CA TYR A 34 -3.41 13.85 -15.00
C TYR A 34 -4.31 14.00 -16.22
N GLU A 35 -4.08 15.00 -17.08
CA GLU A 35 -4.90 15.31 -18.25
C GLU A 35 -4.92 14.15 -19.26
N THR A 36 -3.81 13.43 -19.37
CA THR A 36 -3.65 12.31 -20.32
C THR A 36 -3.63 10.96 -19.62
N ASP A 37 -3.79 10.92 -18.27
CA ASP A 37 -3.67 9.74 -17.43
C ASP A 37 -2.36 8.95 -17.72
N SER A 38 -1.26 9.68 -17.84
CA SER A 38 0.06 9.15 -18.20
C SER A 38 1.12 9.53 -17.14
N LEU A 39 2.39 9.26 -17.43
CA LEU A 39 3.52 9.62 -16.59
C LEU A 39 4.35 10.74 -17.23
N THR A 40 4.91 11.63 -16.39
CA THR A 40 5.98 12.53 -16.78
C THR A 40 7.28 11.78 -17.11
N GLU A 41 8.29 12.46 -17.67
CA GLU A 41 9.63 11.88 -17.84
C GLU A 41 10.21 11.41 -16.50
N ARG A 42 10.01 12.19 -15.42
CA ARG A 42 10.37 11.80 -14.06
C ARG A 42 9.60 10.55 -13.62
N GLY A 43 8.29 10.51 -13.86
CA GLY A 43 7.46 9.34 -13.55
C GLY A 43 7.92 8.08 -14.28
N MET A 44 8.35 8.20 -15.51
CA MET A 44 8.94 7.10 -16.27
C MET A 44 10.28 6.63 -15.68
N ALA A 45 11.15 7.55 -15.25
CA ALA A 45 12.39 7.20 -14.55
C ALA A 45 12.11 6.51 -13.21
N GLN A 46 11.13 6.99 -12.45
CA GLN A 46 10.65 6.35 -11.20
C GLN A 46 10.12 4.93 -11.47
N ALA A 47 9.35 4.72 -12.54
CA ALA A 47 8.84 3.42 -12.96
C ALA A 47 9.98 2.42 -13.28
N GLN A 48 11.05 2.89 -13.94
CA GLN A 48 12.23 2.06 -14.20
C GLN A 48 12.97 1.70 -12.89
N ALA A 49 13.08 2.63 -11.96
CA ALA A 49 13.73 2.39 -10.67
C ALA A 49 12.94 1.37 -9.82
N VAL A 50 11.61 1.51 -9.72
CA VAL A 50 10.79 0.56 -8.97
C VAL A 50 10.77 -0.82 -9.62
N ALA A 51 10.84 -0.92 -10.95
CA ALA A 51 10.93 -2.20 -11.66
C ALA A 51 12.16 -3.02 -11.23
N LYS A 52 13.33 -2.39 -11.10
CA LYS A 52 14.54 -3.04 -10.60
C LYS A 52 14.36 -3.56 -9.18
N ARG A 53 13.69 -2.79 -8.32
CA ARG A 53 13.36 -3.21 -6.96
C ARG A 53 12.40 -4.40 -6.94
N MET A 54 11.35 -4.37 -7.76
CA MET A 54 10.38 -5.48 -7.88
C MET A 54 11.08 -6.75 -8.34
N ALA A 55 11.97 -6.67 -9.32
CA ALA A 55 12.77 -7.80 -9.78
C ALA A 55 13.67 -8.35 -8.66
N ALA A 56 14.40 -7.48 -7.94
CA ALA A 56 15.24 -7.89 -6.81
C ALA A 56 14.41 -8.47 -5.64
N SER A 57 13.14 -8.07 -5.51
CA SER A 57 12.21 -8.60 -4.51
C SER A 57 11.63 -9.96 -4.90
N GLY A 58 11.84 -10.43 -6.13
CA GLY A 58 11.35 -11.72 -6.63
C GLY A 58 9.85 -11.74 -6.87
N ILE A 59 9.26 -10.63 -7.34
CA ILE A 59 7.84 -10.56 -7.71
C ILE A 59 7.52 -11.64 -8.74
N ASN A 60 6.44 -12.39 -8.51
CA ASN A 60 5.98 -13.46 -9.41
C ASN A 60 4.53 -13.28 -9.89
N LYS A 61 3.81 -12.27 -9.39
CA LYS A 61 2.48 -11.88 -9.88
C LYS A 61 2.38 -10.36 -9.92
N VAL A 62 1.92 -9.81 -11.05
CA VAL A 62 1.75 -8.37 -11.23
C VAL A 62 0.29 -8.06 -11.56
N TYR A 63 -0.23 -7.10 -10.83
CA TYR A 63 -1.57 -6.54 -11.00
C TYR A 63 -1.48 -5.01 -11.09
N SER A 64 -2.44 -4.40 -11.78
CA SER A 64 -2.52 -2.95 -11.90
C SER A 64 -3.95 -2.46 -11.92
N SER A 65 -4.16 -1.26 -11.36
CA SER A 65 -5.32 -0.43 -11.68
C SER A 65 -5.50 -0.31 -13.20
N PRO A 66 -6.73 -0.14 -13.70
CA PRO A 66 -6.99 0.08 -15.13
C PRO A 66 -6.46 1.43 -15.64
N MET A 67 -6.17 2.39 -14.73
CA MET A 67 -5.77 3.75 -15.10
C MET A 67 -4.36 3.78 -15.72
N GLY A 68 -4.19 4.63 -16.75
CA GLY A 68 -3.00 4.67 -17.59
C GLY A 68 -1.69 4.86 -16.82
N ARG A 69 -1.63 5.84 -15.90
CA ARG A 69 -0.44 6.11 -15.07
C ARG A 69 -0.01 4.92 -14.20
N ALA A 70 -0.96 4.13 -13.69
CA ALA A 70 -0.64 2.92 -12.92
C ALA A 70 -0.11 1.80 -13.83
N ARG A 71 -0.76 1.59 -14.98
CA ARG A 71 -0.31 0.63 -15.99
C ARG A 71 1.09 0.95 -16.52
N MET A 72 1.35 2.23 -16.84
CA MET A 72 2.67 2.68 -17.29
C MET A 72 3.74 2.50 -16.22
N THR A 73 3.38 2.59 -14.93
CA THR A 73 4.31 2.30 -13.82
C THR A 73 4.60 0.80 -13.70
N ALA A 74 3.59 -0.05 -13.95
CA ALA A 74 3.72 -1.51 -13.87
C ALA A 74 4.52 -2.11 -15.04
N GLU A 75 4.39 -1.51 -16.23
CA GLU A 75 4.92 -2.05 -17.48
C GLU A 75 6.43 -2.38 -17.45
N PRO A 76 7.34 -1.51 -16.95
CA PRO A 76 8.75 -1.85 -16.85
C PRO A 76 9.02 -3.07 -15.96
N THR A 77 8.22 -3.26 -14.89
CA THR A 77 8.30 -4.45 -14.03
C THR A 77 7.92 -5.71 -14.78
N CYS A 78 6.79 -5.66 -15.49
CA CYS A 78 6.31 -6.78 -16.29
C CYS A 78 7.30 -7.18 -17.38
N ARG A 79 7.85 -6.19 -18.10
CA ARG A 79 8.86 -6.41 -19.14
C ARG A 79 10.14 -7.03 -18.59
N LEU A 80 10.63 -6.52 -17.44
CA LEU A 80 11.87 -6.99 -16.83
C LEU A 80 11.74 -8.43 -16.31
N LEU A 81 10.56 -8.81 -15.83
CA LEU A 81 10.31 -10.14 -15.24
C LEU A 81 9.70 -11.15 -16.23
N GLY A 82 9.29 -10.70 -17.42
CA GLY A 82 8.56 -11.55 -18.37
C GLY A 82 7.18 -11.98 -17.86
N LEU A 83 6.51 -11.12 -17.07
CA LEU A 83 5.20 -11.38 -16.48
C LEU A 83 4.11 -10.57 -17.19
N GLU A 84 2.91 -11.13 -17.25
CA GLU A 84 1.71 -10.40 -17.64
C GLU A 84 1.25 -9.46 -16.53
N CYS A 85 0.67 -8.32 -16.92
CA CYS A 85 0.00 -7.40 -16.03
C CYS A 85 -1.50 -7.67 -16.01
N ASN A 86 -2.02 -8.21 -14.90
CA ASN A 86 -3.45 -8.44 -14.72
C ASN A 86 -4.13 -7.15 -14.25
N ILE A 87 -5.22 -6.77 -14.91
CA ILE A 87 -5.94 -5.55 -14.55
C ILE A 87 -6.98 -5.87 -13.49
N GLU A 88 -7.00 -5.04 -12.45
CA GLU A 88 -7.94 -5.09 -11.33
C GLU A 88 -8.77 -3.80 -11.32
N ASP A 89 -9.97 -3.84 -11.86
CA ASP A 89 -10.82 -2.65 -12.03
C ASP A 89 -11.15 -1.97 -10.71
N TRP A 90 -11.28 -2.73 -9.62
CA TRP A 90 -11.53 -2.18 -8.29
C TRP A 90 -10.39 -1.30 -7.76
N ALA A 91 -9.18 -1.46 -8.28
CA ALA A 91 -8.00 -0.72 -7.85
C ALA A 91 -7.88 0.68 -8.46
N HIS A 92 -8.93 1.20 -9.15
CA HIS A 92 -8.95 2.57 -9.64
C HIS A 92 -8.95 3.60 -8.49
N GLU A 93 -8.50 4.82 -8.78
CA GLU A 93 -8.39 5.88 -7.76
C GLU A 93 -9.75 6.35 -7.26
N ILE A 94 -9.79 6.82 -6.02
CA ILE A 94 -10.90 7.60 -5.48
C ILE A 94 -10.78 9.01 -6.07
N MET A 95 -11.72 9.38 -6.92
CA MET A 95 -11.70 10.65 -7.65
C MET A 95 -12.58 11.71 -6.95
N ASP A 96 -13.77 11.95 -7.46
CA ASP A 96 -14.66 12.99 -6.96
C ASP A 96 -15.22 12.67 -5.56
N GLU A 97 -15.29 11.41 -5.19
CA GLU A 97 -15.76 10.95 -3.88
C GLU A 97 -14.91 11.48 -2.71
N ARG A 98 -13.65 11.84 -2.98
CA ARG A 98 -12.77 12.44 -1.97
C ARG A 98 -13.04 13.92 -1.70
N LEU A 99 -13.88 14.57 -2.51
CA LEU A 99 -14.26 15.96 -2.30
C LEU A 99 -15.33 16.07 -1.22
N THR A 100 -15.11 16.95 -0.25
CA THR A 100 -16.03 17.16 0.87
C THR A 100 -16.23 18.65 1.14
N PRO A 101 -17.45 19.08 1.54
CA PRO A 101 -17.66 20.44 1.97
C PRO A 101 -16.98 20.72 3.33
N PHE A 102 -16.27 21.83 3.39
CA PHE A 102 -15.65 22.32 4.61
C PHE A 102 -16.43 23.52 5.20
N PRO A 103 -16.16 23.89 6.48
CA PRO A 103 -16.89 24.99 7.15
C PRO A 103 -16.78 26.34 6.44
N ASP A 104 -15.75 26.56 5.62
CA ASP A 104 -15.58 27.76 4.78
C ASP A 104 -16.45 27.75 3.51
N GLY A 105 -17.32 26.73 3.33
CA GLY A 105 -18.21 26.57 2.19
C GLY A 105 -17.53 26.05 0.92
N LYS A 106 -16.24 25.77 0.95
CA LYS A 106 -15.52 25.24 -0.21
C LYS A 106 -15.49 23.72 -0.22
N LEU A 107 -15.54 23.13 -1.41
CA LEU A 107 -15.21 21.73 -1.61
C LEU A 107 -13.68 21.58 -1.60
N LYS A 108 -13.17 20.71 -0.75
CA LYS A 108 -11.76 20.36 -0.70
C LYS A 108 -11.57 18.86 -0.73
N SER A 109 -10.47 18.42 -1.33
CA SER A 109 -10.09 17.02 -1.23
C SER A 109 -9.63 16.71 0.20
N VAL A 110 -10.13 15.63 0.76
CA VAL A 110 -9.67 15.13 2.08
C VAL A 110 -8.17 14.84 2.11
N THR A 111 -7.51 14.75 0.95
CA THR A 111 -6.07 14.47 0.85
C THR A 111 -5.19 15.71 1.02
N VAL A 112 -5.76 16.92 0.91
CA VAL A 112 -5.01 18.20 1.01
C VAL A 112 -5.32 18.98 2.29
N VAL A 113 -6.19 18.46 3.14
CA VAL A 113 -6.54 19.10 4.41
C VAL A 113 -5.45 18.86 5.44
N GLN A 114 -5.15 19.90 6.22
CA GLN A 114 -4.13 19.80 7.26
C GLN A 114 -4.42 18.70 8.28
N ASN A 115 -3.38 18.02 8.70
CA ASN A 115 -3.45 16.89 9.63
C ASN A 115 -4.15 17.22 10.96
N THR A 116 -3.99 18.46 11.47
CA THR A 116 -4.60 18.93 12.71
C THR A 116 -6.13 18.86 12.63
N TYR A 117 -6.71 19.20 11.49
CA TYR A 117 -8.17 19.18 11.28
C TYR A 117 -8.80 17.83 11.61
N TYR A 118 -8.14 16.73 11.22
CA TYR A 118 -8.65 15.37 11.48
C TYR A 118 -8.38 14.86 12.89
N ARG A 119 -7.55 15.56 13.66
CA ARG A 119 -7.17 15.17 15.02
C ARG A 119 -7.88 15.95 16.10
N GLU A 120 -8.49 17.07 15.74
CA GLU A 120 -9.26 17.92 16.63
C GLU A 120 -10.63 17.30 16.97
N ASN A 121 -11.27 17.80 18.02
CA ASN A 121 -12.65 17.45 18.41
C ASN A 121 -12.91 15.96 18.66
N GLY A 122 -11.91 15.22 19.18
CA GLY A 122 -12.05 13.82 19.54
C GLY A 122 -12.00 12.84 18.35
N ASN A 123 -11.76 13.32 17.15
CA ASN A 123 -11.69 12.45 15.96
C ASN A 123 -10.57 11.42 16.05
N VAL A 124 -9.47 11.71 16.78
CA VAL A 124 -8.34 10.79 16.95
C VAL A 124 -8.74 9.51 17.69
N ASP A 125 -9.78 9.57 18.51
CA ASP A 125 -10.28 8.45 19.32
C ASP A 125 -11.32 7.59 18.58
N LEU A 126 -11.70 7.98 17.36
CA LEU A 126 -12.63 7.18 16.54
C LEU A 126 -11.96 5.86 16.09
N PRO A 127 -12.57 4.70 16.37
CA PRO A 127 -12.06 3.42 15.90
C PRO A 127 -12.23 3.30 14.38
N TYR A 128 -11.61 2.27 13.79
CA TYR A 128 -11.65 2.01 12.35
C TYR A 128 -13.10 1.98 11.81
N GLU A 129 -14.00 1.27 12.47
CA GLU A 129 -15.39 1.06 12.04
C GLU A 129 -16.19 2.37 12.04
N ARG A 130 -15.75 3.36 12.79
CA ARG A 130 -16.39 4.67 12.91
C ARG A 130 -15.61 5.79 12.22
N SER A 131 -14.62 5.47 11.40
CA SER A 131 -13.84 6.46 10.64
C SER A 131 -14.70 7.42 9.81
N HIS A 132 -15.84 6.92 9.32
CA HIS A 132 -16.82 7.68 8.53
C HIS A 132 -17.56 8.75 9.34
N GLU A 133 -17.44 8.78 10.66
CA GLU A 133 -17.99 9.84 11.51
C GLU A 133 -17.07 11.07 11.58
N CYS A 134 -15.80 10.91 11.22
CA CYS A 134 -14.87 12.02 11.18
C CYS A 134 -15.32 13.04 10.13
N GLN A 135 -15.36 14.30 10.52
CA GLN A 135 -15.70 15.38 9.59
C GLN A 135 -14.75 15.39 8.39
N GLY A 136 -15.29 15.48 7.19
CA GLY A 136 -14.57 15.34 5.94
C GLY A 136 -14.55 13.92 5.38
N PHE A 137 -14.68 12.89 6.24
CA PHE A 137 -14.83 11.48 5.85
C PHE A 137 -16.28 10.98 5.93
N ASN A 138 -17.19 11.82 6.37
CA ASN A 138 -18.62 11.51 6.57
C ASN A 138 -19.49 11.69 5.32
N THR A 139 -18.89 11.83 4.15
CA THR A 139 -19.64 11.89 2.89
C THR A 139 -20.04 10.50 2.42
N SER A 140 -21.23 10.37 1.85
CA SER A 140 -21.73 9.10 1.32
C SER A 140 -20.84 8.54 0.19
N GLY A 141 -20.29 9.42 -0.65
CA GLY A 141 -19.41 9.02 -1.75
C GLY A 141 -18.11 8.39 -1.24
N LEU A 142 -17.41 9.06 -0.31
CA LEU A 142 -16.16 8.54 0.23
C LEU A 142 -16.37 7.21 0.99
N ARG A 143 -17.47 7.10 1.74
CA ARG A 143 -17.83 5.84 2.40
C ARG A 143 -18.07 4.72 1.39
N ALA A 144 -18.85 4.97 0.34
CA ALA A 144 -19.11 3.99 -0.70
C ALA A 144 -17.82 3.55 -1.42
N ALA A 145 -16.89 4.49 -1.66
CA ALA A 145 -15.58 4.17 -2.22
C ALA A 145 -14.73 3.29 -1.29
N ALA A 146 -14.70 3.60 0.01
CA ALA A 146 -13.99 2.80 1.01
C ALA A 146 -14.58 1.39 1.14
N ASP A 147 -15.92 1.27 1.22
CA ASP A 147 -16.64 -0.01 1.29
C ASP A 147 -16.38 -0.87 0.04
N ARG A 148 -16.34 -0.25 -1.15
CA ARG A 148 -15.97 -0.91 -2.41
C ARG A 148 -14.56 -1.47 -2.34
N ILE A 149 -13.60 -0.64 -1.95
CA ILE A 149 -12.19 -1.03 -1.87
C ILE A 149 -11.97 -2.16 -0.86
N GLU A 150 -12.65 -2.11 0.28
CA GLU A 150 -12.57 -3.17 1.28
C GLU A 150 -13.16 -4.48 0.74
N ARG A 151 -14.38 -4.44 0.20
CA ARG A 151 -15.06 -5.62 -0.36
C ARG A 151 -14.24 -6.28 -1.47
N ASP A 152 -13.91 -5.50 -2.51
CA ASP A 152 -13.29 -6.04 -3.72
C ASP A 152 -11.80 -6.40 -3.46
N GLY A 153 -11.14 -5.67 -2.56
CA GLY A 153 -9.80 -6.01 -2.07
C GLY A 153 -9.77 -7.31 -1.27
N ASN A 154 -10.84 -7.61 -0.50
CA ASN A 154 -10.96 -8.90 0.19
C ASN A 154 -11.24 -10.04 -0.81
N ASP A 155 -12.03 -9.82 -1.86
CA ASP A 155 -12.25 -10.79 -2.94
C ASP A 155 -10.94 -11.07 -3.69
N PHE A 156 -10.12 -10.04 -3.92
CA PHE A 156 -8.79 -10.18 -4.49
C PHE A 156 -7.88 -11.05 -3.58
N LEU A 157 -7.87 -10.82 -2.27
CA LEU A 157 -7.10 -11.62 -1.33
C LEU A 157 -7.61 -13.07 -1.23
N GLU A 158 -8.92 -13.30 -1.32
CA GLU A 158 -9.48 -14.66 -1.35
C GLU A 158 -8.97 -15.44 -2.58
N ARG A 159 -8.91 -14.80 -3.75
CA ARG A 159 -8.27 -15.38 -4.96
C ARG A 159 -6.79 -15.69 -4.74
N LEU A 160 -6.08 -14.91 -3.92
CA LEU A 160 -4.69 -15.16 -3.54
C LEU A 160 -4.54 -16.22 -2.43
N GLY A 161 -5.64 -16.68 -1.83
CA GLY A 161 -5.63 -17.76 -0.82
C GLY A 161 -5.89 -17.29 0.61
N TYR A 162 -6.36 -16.07 0.84
CA TYR A 162 -6.59 -15.48 2.16
C TYR A 162 -8.00 -14.89 2.26
N LYS A 163 -8.90 -15.59 2.96
CA LYS A 163 -10.30 -15.20 3.13
C LYS A 163 -10.50 -14.38 4.40
N LYS A 164 -11.09 -13.19 4.28
CA LYS A 164 -11.40 -12.33 5.44
C LYS A 164 -12.43 -12.99 6.36
N GLU A 165 -12.13 -13.02 7.65
CA GLU A 165 -13.02 -13.48 8.73
C GLU A 165 -12.88 -12.53 9.94
N GLY A 166 -13.77 -11.55 10.04
CA GLY A 166 -13.66 -10.51 11.07
C GLY A 166 -12.35 -9.73 10.97
N GLY A 167 -11.57 -9.65 12.05
CA GLY A 167 -10.27 -8.95 12.10
C GLY A 167 -9.06 -9.75 11.57
N VAL A 168 -9.28 -10.98 11.06
CA VAL A 168 -8.21 -11.88 10.61
C VAL A 168 -8.51 -12.46 9.23
N TYR A 169 -7.56 -13.20 8.68
CA TYR A 169 -7.72 -13.91 7.42
C TYR A 169 -7.50 -15.41 7.63
N ARG A 170 -8.47 -16.23 7.21
CA ARG A 170 -8.29 -17.68 7.10
C ARG A 170 -7.38 -17.98 5.91
N ILE A 171 -6.39 -18.82 6.11
CA ILE A 171 -5.49 -19.31 5.07
C ILE A 171 -6.18 -20.48 4.37
N ILE A 172 -6.82 -20.21 3.22
CA ILE A 172 -7.50 -21.23 2.42
C ILE A 172 -6.57 -21.91 1.41
N ARG A 173 -5.47 -21.25 1.05
CA ARG A 173 -4.40 -21.77 0.20
C ARG A 173 -3.07 -21.14 0.58
N PRO A 174 -2.27 -21.77 1.45
CA PRO A 174 -0.97 -21.25 1.84
C PRO A 174 -0.03 -21.19 0.63
N ASN A 175 0.68 -20.06 0.50
CA ASN A 175 1.63 -19.84 -0.60
C ASN A 175 2.76 -18.89 -0.17
N GLU A 176 3.79 -18.75 -1.01
CA GLU A 176 4.94 -17.87 -0.82
C GLU A 176 5.01 -16.83 -1.97
N ASP A 177 3.86 -16.47 -2.52
CA ASP A 177 3.79 -15.51 -3.62
C ASP A 177 4.31 -14.13 -3.21
N ARG A 178 4.89 -13.45 -4.18
CA ARG A 178 5.29 -12.04 -4.10
C ARG A 178 4.49 -11.27 -5.12
N VAL A 179 3.42 -10.68 -4.64
CA VAL A 179 2.38 -10.06 -5.45
C VAL A 179 2.59 -8.56 -5.48
N ALA A 180 2.69 -7.95 -6.65
CA ALA A 180 2.71 -6.49 -6.80
C ALA A 180 1.37 -6.00 -7.35
N LEU A 181 0.77 -4.98 -6.70
CA LEU A 181 -0.37 -4.22 -7.19
C LEU A 181 0.04 -2.76 -7.38
N PHE A 182 0.01 -2.29 -8.62
CA PHE A 182 0.24 -0.89 -8.97
C PHE A 182 -1.08 -0.11 -8.94
N CYS A 183 -1.14 0.92 -8.10
CA CYS A 183 -2.37 1.64 -7.83
C CYS A 183 -2.13 3.13 -7.53
N HIS A 184 -2.92 3.74 -6.65
CA HIS A 184 -3.00 5.17 -6.44
C HIS A 184 -2.86 5.55 -4.96
N ALA A 185 -2.81 6.86 -4.68
CA ALA A 185 -2.57 7.34 -3.33
C ALA A 185 -3.78 7.18 -2.41
N ALA A 186 -4.97 7.61 -2.84
CA ALA A 186 -6.16 7.56 -2.01
C ALA A 186 -6.66 6.12 -1.86
N MET A 187 -6.79 5.42 -2.99
CA MET A 187 -7.17 4.01 -3.03
C MET A 187 -6.23 3.13 -2.19
N GLY A 188 -4.91 3.26 -2.39
CA GLY A 188 -3.92 2.46 -1.67
C GLY A 188 -3.97 2.69 -0.16
N ARG A 189 -4.09 3.95 0.30
CA ARG A 189 -4.26 4.26 1.73
C ARG A 189 -5.56 3.74 2.29
N ALA A 190 -6.67 3.80 1.54
CA ALA A 190 -7.95 3.25 1.96
C ALA A 190 -7.86 1.73 2.14
N TRP A 191 -7.23 1.03 1.20
CA TRP A 191 -7.05 -0.42 1.33
C TRP A 191 -6.11 -0.81 2.47
N ILE A 192 -4.99 -0.12 2.64
CA ILE A 192 -4.05 -0.35 3.76
C ILE A 192 -4.73 -0.07 5.10
N SER A 193 -5.57 0.98 5.18
CA SER A 193 -6.43 1.27 6.35
C SER A 193 -7.29 0.06 6.71
N SER A 194 -7.99 -0.52 5.74
CA SER A 194 -8.82 -1.73 5.93
C SER A 194 -7.99 -2.95 6.34
N LEU A 195 -6.84 -3.20 5.68
CA LEU A 195 -5.97 -4.33 5.99
C LEU A 195 -5.43 -4.30 7.42
N LEU A 196 -5.08 -3.11 7.91
CA LEU A 196 -4.41 -2.92 9.21
C LEU A 196 -5.34 -2.44 10.32
N HIS A 197 -6.64 -2.25 10.05
CA HIS A 197 -7.62 -1.66 10.96
C HIS A 197 -7.15 -0.30 11.53
N ILE A 198 -6.48 0.51 10.72
CA ILE A 198 -6.11 1.89 11.06
C ILE A 198 -7.25 2.80 10.61
N PRO A 199 -7.80 3.68 11.49
CA PRO A 199 -8.87 4.60 11.09
C PRO A 199 -8.51 5.38 9.83
N LEU A 200 -9.42 5.45 8.87
CA LEU A 200 -9.16 6.00 7.53
C LEU A 200 -8.64 7.44 7.57
N HIS A 201 -9.25 8.29 8.41
CA HIS A 201 -8.81 9.67 8.60
C HIS A 201 -7.40 9.77 9.20
N ILE A 202 -7.02 8.85 10.09
CA ILE A 202 -5.65 8.77 10.64
C ILE A 202 -4.67 8.30 9.57
N MET A 203 -5.05 7.29 8.79
CA MET A 203 -4.22 6.82 7.67
C MET A 203 -3.95 7.95 6.68
N TRP A 204 -4.96 8.74 6.35
CA TRP A 204 -4.80 9.85 5.41
C TRP A 204 -4.01 11.03 5.98
N ALA A 205 -4.28 11.38 7.24
CA ALA A 205 -3.63 12.53 7.88
C ALA A 205 -2.17 12.28 8.28
N SER A 206 -1.76 11.02 8.48
CA SER A 206 -0.48 10.72 9.15
C SER A 206 0.51 9.96 8.30
N PHE A 207 0.09 9.44 7.13
CA PHE A 207 0.92 8.58 6.30
C PHE A 207 1.10 9.17 4.90
N ALA A 208 2.27 9.74 4.65
CA ALA A 208 2.64 10.22 3.31
C ALA A 208 2.81 9.04 2.34
N TYR A 209 2.22 9.15 1.14
CA TYR A 209 2.26 8.08 0.14
C TYR A 209 2.90 8.61 -1.14
N THR A 210 4.21 8.47 -1.24
CA THR A 210 5.06 9.02 -2.30
C THR A 210 4.88 8.31 -3.64
N HIS A 211 5.13 8.98 -4.77
CA HIS A 211 5.14 8.36 -6.10
C HIS A 211 6.12 7.18 -6.14
N THR A 212 5.70 6.08 -6.72
CA THR A 212 6.36 4.77 -6.70
C THR A 212 6.70 4.24 -5.31
N GLY A 213 6.25 4.89 -4.24
CA GLY A 213 6.41 4.38 -2.87
C GLY A 213 5.83 2.97 -2.74
N VAL A 214 6.61 2.09 -2.14
CA VAL A 214 6.28 0.67 -1.99
C VAL A 214 5.88 0.38 -0.56
N THR A 215 4.64 -0.08 -0.36
CA THR A 215 4.17 -0.63 0.91
C THR A 215 4.17 -2.15 0.84
N VAL A 216 4.76 -2.82 1.82
CA VAL A 216 4.83 -4.28 1.86
C VAL A 216 3.99 -4.81 3.02
N ILE A 217 2.98 -5.60 2.69
CA ILE A 217 2.10 -6.29 3.64
C ILE A 217 2.42 -7.78 3.63
N GLU A 218 2.70 -8.32 4.81
CA GLU A 218 2.99 -9.74 5.03
C GLU A 218 1.70 -10.48 5.45
N PHE A 219 1.48 -11.64 4.85
CA PHE A 219 0.52 -12.64 5.26
C PHE A 219 1.28 -13.92 5.63
N ALA A 220 1.57 -14.11 6.92
CA ALA A 220 2.33 -15.25 7.39
C ALA A 220 1.50 -16.55 7.33
N ASN A 221 2.07 -17.63 6.80
CA ASN A 221 1.43 -18.93 6.83
C ASN A 221 1.65 -19.58 8.21
N ASN A 222 0.62 -19.56 9.05
CA ASN A 222 0.63 -20.09 10.40
C ASN A 222 -0.01 -21.47 10.45
N GLU A 223 0.46 -22.33 11.37
CA GLU A 223 -0.03 -23.70 11.54
C GLU A 223 -1.51 -23.77 11.98
N ASN A 224 -2.00 -22.73 12.64
CA ASN A 224 -3.42 -22.63 13.04
C ASN A 224 -4.35 -22.22 11.87
N GLY A 225 -3.83 -22.03 10.66
CA GLY A 225 -4.61 -21.70 9.47
C GLY A 225 -5.19 -20.27 9.44
N VAL A 226 -4.70 -19.38 10.32
CA VAL A 226 -5.17 -17.99 10.43
C VAL A 226 -3.99 -17.03 10.44
N THR A 227 -4.14 -15.88 9.78
CA THR A 227 -3.12 -14.81 9.75
C THR A 227 -3.77 -13.44 9.91
N ALA A 228 -2.98 -12.47 10.38
CA ALA A 228 -3.32 -11.05 10.33
C ALA A 228 -2.29 -10.32 9.47
N PRO A 229 -2.70 -9.37 8.61
CA PRO A 229 -1.78 -8.57 7.82
C PRO A 229 -0.79 -7.79 8.69
N ARG A 230 0.46 -7.74 8.28
CA ARG A 230 1.51 -6.99 8.97
C ARG A 230 2.23 -6.09 7.98
N CYS A 231 2.24 -4.79 8.23
CA CYS A 231 3.04 -3.85 7.45
C CYS A 231 4.53 -4.00 7.78
N ARG A 232 5.35 -4.30 6.77
CA ARG A 232 6.81 -4.40 6.88
C ARG A 232 7.51 -3.09 6.59
N CYS A 233 6.98 -2.34 5.63
CA CYS A 233 7.39 -0.97 5.34
C CYS A 233 6.22 -0.24 4.69
N PHE A 234 6.17 1.08 4.84
CA PHE A 234 5.15 1.92 4.25
C PHE A 234 5.80 2.96 3.35
N SER A 235 5.30 3.08 2.10
CA SER A 235 5.71 4.10 1.11
C SER A 235 7.24 4.23 0.96
N ASP A 236 7.97 3.12 1.03
CA ASP A 236 9.42 3.10 0.94
C ASP A 236 9.91 3.48 -0.46
N THR A 237 10.81 4.46 -0.53
CA THR A 237 11.37 5.03 -1.76
C THR A 237 12.87 4.72 -1.94
N SER A 238 13.40 3.71 -1.25
CA SER A 238 14.83 3.35 -1.31
C SER A 238 15.35 3.13 -2.74
N HIS A 239 14.49 2.67 -3.65
CA HIS A 239 14.81 2.51 -5.08
C HIS A 239 15.04 3.84 -5.80
N LEU A 240 14.38 4.92 -5.38
CA LEU A 240 14.61 6.26 -5.94
C LEU A 240 15.98 6.77 -5.48
N PHE A 241 16.28 6.66 -4.19
CA PHE A 241 17.60 6.99 -3.66
C PHE A 241 18.72 6.22 -4.37
N ALA A 242 18.55 4.89 -4.52
CA ALA A 242 19.53 4.04 -5.20
C ALA A 242 19.71 4.39 -6.69
N ALA A 243 18.71 4.98 -7.32
CA ALA A 243 18.73 5.43 -8.71
C ALA A 243 19.22 6.88 -8.86
N GLY A 244 19.53 7.59 -7.76
CA GLY A 244 19.91 9.00 -7.78
C GLY A 244 18.79 9.93 -8.20
N LEU A 245 17.52 9.54 -7.96
CA LEU A 245 16.33 10.32 -8.26
C LEU A 245 15.87 11.08 -7.02
N ASP A 246 15.29 12.28 -7.25
CA ASP A 246 14.77 13.11 -6.19
C ASP A 246 13.63 12.42 -5.43
N LEU A 247 13.68 12.56 -4.10
CA LEU A 247 12.64 12.11 -3.18
C LEU A 247 11.63 13.26 -2.99
N ILE A 248 10.70 13.40 -3.92
CA ILE A 248 9.60 14.36 -3.76
C ILE A 248 8.46 13.66 -3.06
N HIS A 249 8.06 14.19 -1.91
CA HIS A 249 7.05 13.59 -1.04
C HIS A 249 5.64 14.08 -1.34
N ASP A 250 5.48 15.30 -1.84
CA ASP A 250 4.19 15.94 -2.05
C ASP A 250 3.91 16.15 -3.53
N ASN A 251 2.65 16.00 -3.91
CA ASN A 251 2.13 16.58 -5.13
C ASN A 251 1.81 18.04 -4.80
N ASP A 252 2.55 18.98 -5.36
CA ASP A 252 2.13 20.38 -5.45
C ASP A 252 0.99 20.47 -6.47
N VAL A 253 -0.14 19.86 -6.16
CA VAL A 253 -1.37 20.07 -6.91
C VAL A 253 -2.07 21.24 -6.24
N GLU A 254 -1.86 22.44 -6.73
CA GLU A 254 -2.80 23.53 -6.52
C GLU A 254 -4.14 23.13 -7.15
N ILE A 255 -5.14 22.90 -6.31
CA ILE A 255 -6.55 22.69 -6.73
C ILE A 255 -7.31 23.96 -6.50
#